data_f690a3d3894a2fe4bc57ae183d43f165
#
_entry.id   f690a3d3894a2fe4bc57ae183d43f165
#
_cell.length_a   1.000
_cell.length_b   1.000
_cell.length_c   1.000
_cell.angle_alpha   90.00
_cell.angle_beta   90.00
_cell.angle_gamma   90.00
#
_symmetry.space_group_name_H-M   'P 1'
#
loop_
_entity.id
_entity.type
_entity.pdbx_description
1 polymer ?
#
loop_
_entity_poly.entity_id
_entity_poly.type
_entity_poly.pdbx_seq_one_letter_code
_entity_poly.pdbx_strand_id
1 'polypeptide(L)'
;MKISQRIPLTLPAIWNMSFGFFGIQFGWGLQMANMSSIYQYLGASESDLAILWLAAPVTGLIVQPIIGHYSDRTWTRLGRRRPYFLAGAILASAALIAMPNSSSVWMAAGLLWVLDASVNISMEPFRAFVGDLLPPSQRQLGFSMQSLLIGLGAVLSGALPWIITHLGYGGGPRALNGIPSSVRLAFYLGSVVFLGSVLYTVATTSEIPPDDAETLPPEAAHSVFRQILGGLFQMPILMRRLAIVQFFTWLGLFCMWLYFAPAVATEIFHGAPGTAAYQRGVEWSGVCLSTYSFVAFLVAFGLVTLSRRGIPTRTLYRTGLVCAGLGLVSTGLWTRQGYLLISMLGVGIGWATILSMPYAMLAGAIPARKMGFYMGVFNLFIVLPQIVAAAVLGPVVKHLFGGHAMPAVVTGGVSLLVAAAALSLVPRDDASAA
;
A
#
# COMPACT_ATOMS: atom_id res chain seq x y z
N MET A 1 16.73 2.19 29.86
CA MET A 1 15.81 3.30 30.29
C MET A 1 14.39 2.83 30.02
N LYS A 2 13.56 2.67 31.04
CA LYS A 2 12.18 2.16 30.89
C LYS A 2 11.42 2.99 29.83
N ILE A 3 10.59 2.36 29.01
CA ILE A 3 9.79 3.01 27.94
C ILE A 3 9.02 4.26 28.44
N SER A 4 8.58 4.23 29.71
CA SER A 4 7.91 5.33 30.40
C SER A 4 8.82 6.52 30.76
N GLN A 5 10.14 6.38 30.66
CA GLN A 5 11.14 7.40 31.01
C GLN A 5 11.80 8.03 29.78
N ARG A 6 11.34 7.70 28.57
CA ARG A 6 11.87 8.32 27.34
C ARG A 6 11.55 9.81 27.31
N ILE A 7 12.57 10.60 27.01
CA ILE A 7 12.43 12.06 26.88
C ILE A 7 11.57 12.37 25.66
N PRO A 8 10.54 13.23 25.77
CA PRO A 8 9.77 13.65 24.62
C PRO A 8 10.64 14.28 23.53
N LEU A 9 10.44 13.87 22.28
CA LEU A 9 11.13 14.43 21.14
C LEU A 9 10.44 15.71 20.66
N THR A 10 11.23 16.63 20.12
CA THR A 10 10.70 17.84 19.45
C THR A 10 10.00 17.49 18.14
N LEU A 11 9.11 18.36 17.64
CA LEU A 11 8.42 18.15 16.38
C LEU A 11 9.38 17.95 15.18
N PRO A 12 10.48 18.74 15.02
CA PRO A 12 11.50 18.46 14.00
C PRO A 12 12.15 17.08 14.14
N ALA A 13 12.41 16.61 15.36
CA ALA A 13 12.99 15.28 15.57
C ALA A 13 12.00 14.17 15.17
N ILE A 14 10.69 14.33 15.43
CA ILE A 14 9.65 13.40 14.97
C ILE A 14 9.51 13.44 13.44
N TRP A 15 9.66 14.60 12.82
CA TRP A 15 9.73 14.73 11.36
C TRP A 15 10.92 13.95 10.81
N ASN A 16 12.13 14.21 11.33
CA ASN A 16 13.36 13.58 10.87
C ASN A 16 13.29 12.05 10.94
N MET A 17 12.82 11.51 12.06
CA MET A 17 12.68 10.06 12.23
C MET A 17 11.64 9.42 11.31
N SER A 18 10.68 10.19 10.84
CA SER A 18 9.57 9.70 10.01
C SER A 18 9.80 9.93 8.51
N PHE A 19 10.74 10.80 8.12
CA PHE A 19 10.90 11.28 6.75
C PHE A 19 11.22 10.18 5.74
N GLY A 20 11.90 9.12 6.13
CA GLY A 20 12.16 7.97 5.26
C GLY A 20 10.90 7.30 4.72
N PHE A 21 9.77 7.40 5.45
CA PHE A 21 8.49 6.89 4.96
C PHE A 21 7.99 7.61 3.70
N PHE A 22 8.31 8.89 3.55
CA PHE A 22 8.03 9.64 2.31
C PHE A 22 8.68 8.96 1.10
N GLY A 23 9.97 8.61 1.19
CA GLY A 23 10.67 7.94 0.10
C GLY A 23 10.18 6.52 -0.16
N ILE A 24 9.92 5.74 0.89
CA ILE A 24 9.36 4.38 0.77
C ILE A 24 8.02 4.44 0.03
N GLN A 25 7.13 5.34 0.44
CA GLN A 25 5.82 5.47 -0.18
C GLN A 25 5.90 6.04 -1.59
N PHE A 26 6.88 6.91 -1.85
CA PHE A 26 7.12 7.45 -3.19
C PHE A 26 7.50 6.34 -4.17
N GLY A 27 8.44 5.46 -3.81
CA GLY A 27 8.81 4.30 -4.63
C GLY A 27 7.65 3.33 -4.84
N TRP A 28 6.91 3.03 -3.79
CA TRP A 28 5.74 2.16 -3.85
C TRP A 28 4.61 2.74 -4.71
N GLY A 29 4.35 4.05 -4.60
CA GLY A 29 3.35 4.73 -5.41
C GLY A 29 3.70 4.76 -6.90
N LEU A 30 4.98 4.94 -7.27
CA LEU A 30 5.46 4.81 -8.66
C LEU A 30 5.19 3.42 -9.22
N GLN A 31 5.47 2.37 -8.45
CA GLN A 31 5.17 1.00 -8.80
C GLN A 31 3.68 0.81 -9.05
N MET A 32 2.82 1.21 -8.10
CA MET A 32 1.37 1.07 -8.21
C MET A 32 0.78 1.78 -9.43
N ALA A 33 1.30 2.95 -9.78
CA ALA A 33 0.80 3.72 -10.90
C ALA A 33 1.27 3.23 -12.28
N ASN A 34 2.45 2.60 -12.36
CA ASN A 34 3.10 2.39 -13.65
C ASN A 34 3.42 0.92 -13.98
N MET A 35 3.44 0.01 -12.99
CA MET A 35 3.99 -1.33 -13.22
C MET A 35 3.18 -2.16 -14.23
N SER A 36 1.84 -2.14 -14.15
CA SER A 36 0.99 -2.81 -15.14
C SER A 36 1.27 -2.32 -16.56
N SER A 37 1.45 -1.01 -16.72
CA SER A 37 1.77 -0.41 -18.01
C SER A 37 3.18 -0.75 -18.50
N ILE A 38 4.16 -0.84 -17.58
CA ILE A 38 5.52 -1.30 -17.93
C ILE A 38 5.45 -2.73 -18.48
N TYR A 39 4.70 -3.62 -17.85
CA TYR A 39 4.50 -4.98 -18.34
C TYR A 39 3.89 -5.00 -19.76
N GLN A 40 2.89 -4.15 -20.02
CA GLN A 40 2.28 -4.06 -21.34
C GLN A 40 3.20 -3.42 -22.41
N TYR A 41 4.05 -2.45 -22.03
CA TYR A 41 5.10 -1.94 -22.94
C TYR A 41 6.10 -3.03 -23.34
N LEU A 42 6.34 -3.99 -22.46
CA LEU A 42 7.22 -5.14 -22.68
C LEU A 42 6.51 -6.32 -23.37
N GLY A 43 5.21 -6.18 -23.71
CA GLY A 43 4.44 -7.16 -24.47
C GLY A 43 3.56 -8.10 -23.63
N ALA A 44 3.36 -7.86 -22.34
CA ALA A 44 2.40 -8.62 -21.54
C ALA A 44 0.95 -8.30 -21.96
N SER A 45 0.10 -9.33 -22.01
CA SER A 45 -1.34 -9.15 -22.22
C SER A 45 -2.03 -8.71 -20.90
N GLU A 46 -3.24 -8.17 -20.99
CA GLU A 46 -4.02 -7.79 -19.80
C GLU A 46 -4.30 -9.01 -18.89
N SER A 47 -4.46 -10.20 -19.47
CA SER A 47 -4.64 -11.43 -18.70
C SER A 47 -3.40 -11.88 -17.89
N ASP A 48 -2.19 -11.47 -18.32
CA ASP A 48 -0.95 -11.84 -17.63
C ASP A 48 -0.68 -10.95 -16.41
N LEU A 49 -1.26 -9.75 -16.35
CA LEU A 49 -0.99 -8.78 -15.30
C LEU A 49 -1.22 -9.34 -13.90
N ALA A 50 -2.28 -10.11 -13.70
CA ALA A 50 -2.63 -10.62 -12.38
C ALA A 50 -1.52 -11.50 -11.78
N ILE A 51 -0.99 -12.44 -12.55
CA ILE A 51 0.09 -13.33 -12.07
C ILE A 51 1.41 -12.59 -11.88
N LEU A 52 1.69 -11.58 -12.73
CA LEU A 52 2.90 -10.78 -12.63
C LEU A 52 2.93 -9.90 -11.37
N TRP A 53 1.76 -9.56 -10.81
CA TRP A 53 1.62 -8.81 -9.56
C TRP A 53 1.66 -9.66 -8.29
N LEU A 54 1.86 -10.97 -8.41
CA LEU A 54 1.93 -11.88 -7.24
C LEU A 54 3.08 -11.52 -6.27
N ALA A 55 4.09 -10.80 -6.73
CA ALA A 55 5.23 -10.38 -5.93
C ALA A 55 4.80 -9.60 -4.67
N ALA A 56 3.94 -8.59 -4.81
CA ALA A 56 3.53 -7.70 -3.72
C ALA A 56 2.91 -8.45 -2.52
N PRO A 57 1.83 -9.25 -2.68
CA PRO A 57 1.24 -9.95 -1.56
C PRO A 57 2.15 -11.05 -0.97
N VAL A 58 2.90 -11.78 -1.79
CA VAL A 58 3.75 -12.87 -1.30
C VAL A 58 4.95 -12.34 -0.53
N THR A 59 5.61 -11.29 -1.01
CA THR A 59 6.73 -10.67 -0.27
C THR A 59 6.26 -10.05 1.03
N GLY A 60 5.09 -9.39 1.05
CA GLY A 60 4.49 -8.86 2.28
C GLY A 60 4.22 -9.95 3.32
N LEU A 61 3.73 -11.10 2.87
CA LEU A 61 3.44 -12.24 3.76
C LEU A 61 4.70 -12.88 4.35
N ILE A 62 5.78 -12.96 3.56
CA ILE A 62 7.00 -13.70 3.94
C ILE A 62 8.03 -12.76 4.56
N VAL A 63 8.32 -11.62 3.92
CA VAL A 63 9.43 -10.76 4.28
C VAL A 63 9.16 -9.98 5.57
N GLN A 64 7.93 -9.44 5.75
CA GLN A 64 7.61 -8.63 6.92
C GLN A 64 7.82 -9.38 8.25
N PRO A 65 7.30 -10.61 8.48
CA PRO A 65 7.54 -11.34 9.72
C PRO A 65 9.03 -11.67 9.94
N ILE A 66 9.74 -12.04 8.87
CA ILE A 66 11.17 -12.37 8.94
C ILE A 66 11.97 -11.14 9.37
N ILE A 67 11.76 -10.01 8.70
CA ILE A 67 12.48 -8.77 9.00
C ILE A 67 12.09 -8.20 10.37
N GLY A 68 10.81 -8.27 10.75
CA GLY A 68 10.36 -7.91 12.09
C GLY A 68 11.14 -8.69 13.14
N HIS A 69 11.18 -10.02 13.01
CA HIS A 69 11.88 -10.89 13.93
C HIS A 69 13.40 -10.58 14.04
N TYR A 70 14.09 -10.47 12.89
CA TYR A 70 15.52 -10.20 12.90
C TYR A 70 15.84 -8.78 13.37
N SER A 71 15.08 -7.77 12.94
CA SER A 71 15.30 -6.40 13.34
C SER A 71 15.07 -6.15 14.83
N ASP A 72 14.23 -6.97 15.49
CA ASP A 72 14.03 -6.90 16.95
C ASP A 72 15.25 -7.40 17.75
N ARG A 73 16.07 -8.25 17.17
CA ARG A 73 17.22 -8.91 17.83
C ARG A 73 18.59 -8.36 17.39
N THR A 74 18.61 -7.56 16.35
CA THR A 74 19.85 -6.98 15.81
C THR A 74 20.26 -5.76 16.64
N TRP A 75 21.57 -5.64 16.91
CA TRP A 75 22.19 -4.40 17.36
C TRP A 75 23.52 -4.23 16.67
N THR A 76 23.68 -3.14 15.92
CA THR A 76 24.90 -2.80 15.18
C THR A 76 25.41 -1.41 15.54
N ARG A 77 26.53 -1.00 14.96
CA ARG A 77 27.03 0.39 15.10
C ARG A 77 26.05 1.44 14.55
N LEU A 78 25.16 1.06 13.61
CA LEU A 78 24.10 1.93 13.09
C LEU A 78 22.85 1.91 13.96
N GLY A 79 22.73 0.98 14.89
CA GLY A 79 21.54 0.75 15.71
C GLY A 79 20.84 -0.57 15.37
N ARG A 80 19.56 -0.70 15.76
CA ARG A 80 18.73 -1.90 15.63
C ARG A 80 17.97 -1.92 14.29
N ARG A 81 17.27 -0.83 13.97
CA ARG A 81 16.37 -0.72 12.82
C ARG A 81 17.03 -0.12 11.58
N ARG A 82 17.93 0.83 11.78
CA ARG A 82 18.58 1.60 10.70
C ARG A 82 19.33 0.77 9.66
N PRO A 83 20.03 -0.34 10.00
CA PRO A 83 20.65 -1.22 9.00
C PRO A 83 19.66 -1.79 7.99
N TYR A 84 18.45 -2.17 8.45
CA TYR A 84 17.39 -2.71 7.60
C TYR A 84 16.79 -1.64 6.69
N PHE A 85 16.55 -0.40 7.22
CA PHE A 85 16.12 0.71 6.39
C PHE A 85 17.08 0.94 5.22
N LEU A 86 18.35 1.00 5.55
CA LEU A 86 19.38 1.30 4.56
C LEU A 86 19.54 0.17 3.54
N ALA A 87 19.58 -1.08 3.98
CA ALA A 87 19.68 -2.23 3.09
C ALA A 87 18.47 -2.29 2.13
N GLY A 88 17.26 -2.16 2.66
CA GLY A 88 16.05 -2.11 1.83
C GLY A 88 16.03 -0.92 0.88
N ALA A 89 16.46 0.28 1.33
CA ALA A 89 16.51 1.46 0.47
C ALA A 89 17.52 1.33 -0.68
N ILE A 90 18.69 0.77 -0.43
CA ILE A 90 19.71 0.53 -1.47
C ILE A 90 19.16 -0.46 -2.51
N LEU A 91 18.61 -1.59 -2.07
CA LEU A 91 18.06 -2.60 -2.98
C LEU A 91 16.85 -2.10 -3.75
N ALA A 92 15.92 -1.39 -3.08
CA ALA A 92 14.75 -0.79 -3.74
C ALA A 92 15.16 0.27 -4.78
N SER A 93 16.13 1.12 -4.44
CA SER A 93 16.63 2.14 -5.36
C SER A 93 17.33 1.54 -6.57
N ALA A 94 18.10 0.48 -6.39
CA ALA A 94 18.69 -0.26 -7.50
C ALA A 94 17.61 -0.90 -8.39
N ALA A 95 16.59 -1.50 -7.79
CA ALA A 95 15.45 -2.06 -8.53
C ALA A 95 14.67 -0.98 -9.30
N LEU A 96 14.42 0.20 -8.70
CA LEU A 96 13.79 1.33 -9.37
C LEU A 96 14.59 1.85 -10.58
N ILE A 97 15.91 1.86 -10.50
CA ILE A 97 16.77 2.21 -11.64
C ILE A 97 16.71 1.14 -12.73
N ALA A 98 16.77 -0.14 -12.35
CA ALA A 98 16.80 -1.25 -13.30
C ALA A 98 15.44 -1.47 -13.98
N MET A 99 14.32 -1.22 -13.28
CA MET A 99 12.97 -1.50 -13.74
C MET A 99 12.63 -0.91 -15.12
N PRO A 100 12.79 0.40 -15.37
CA PRO A 100 12.46 0.99 -16.66
C PRO A 100 13.48 0.65 -17.76
N ASN A 101 14.56 -0.06 -17.43
CA ASN A 101 15.56 -0.56 -18.36
C ASN A 101 15.40 -2.06 -18.66
N SER A 102 14.31 -2.68 -18.19
CA SER A 102 14.03 -4.10 -18.44
C SER A 102 13.90 -4.39 -19.91
N SER A 103 14.53 -5.46 -20.38
CA SER A 103 14.48 -5.93 -21.77
C SER A 103 13.36 -6.94 -22.02
N SER A 104 12.72 -7.46 -20.97
CA SER A 104 11.66 -8.46 -21.07
C SER A 104 10.69 -8.37 -19.89
N VAL A 105 9.48 -8.91 -20.08
CA VAL A 105 8.45 -9.04 -19.02
C VAL A 105 9.02 -9.79 -17.80
N TRP A 106 9.76 -10.87 -18.02
CA TRP A 106 10.31 -11.70 -16.93
C TRP A 106 11.40 -10.98 -16.12
N MET A 107 12.22 -10.15 -16.77
CA MET A 107 13.17 -9.29 -16.07
C MET A 107 12.44 -8.27 -15.19
N ALA A 108 11.42 -7.60 -15.73
CA ALA A 108 10.62 -6.65 -14.98
C ALA A 108 9.87 -7.33 -13.81
N ALA A 109 9.35 -8.55 -14.02
CA ALA A 109 8.73 -9.34 -12.95
C ALA A 109 9.73 -9.69 -11.84
N GLY A 110 10.91 -10.18 -12.18
CA GLY A 110 11.98 -10.45 -11.20
C GLY A 110 12.39 -9.21 -10.42
N LEU A 111 12.50 -8.06 -11.09
CA LEU A 111 12.80 -6.78 -10.44
C LEU A 111 11.66 -6.31 -9.53
N LEU A 112 10.39 -6.62 -9.87
CA LEU A 112 9.26 -6.35 -8.98
C LEU A 112 9.36 -7.16 -7.68
N TRP A 113 9.73 -8.44 -7.75
CA TRP A 113 9.99 -9.24 -6.55
C TRP A 113 11.09 -8.64 -5.67
N VAL A 114 12.19 -8.16 -6.29
CA VAL A 114 13.27 -7.50 -5.56
C VAL A 114 12.78 -6.18 -4.94
N LEU A 115 12.03 -5.38 -5.70
CA LEU A 115 11.52 -4.08 -5.23
C LEU A 115 10.55 -4.27 -4.06
N ASP A 116 9.55 -5.15 -4.18
CA ASP A 116 8.56 -5.39 -3.14
C ASP A 116 9.21 -5.98 -1.86
N ALA A 117 10.13 -6.94 -2.02
CA ALA A 117 10.88 -7.44 -0.88
C ALA A 117 11.68 -6.33 -0.18
N SER A 118 12.34 -5.47 -0.95
CA SER A 118 13.17 -4.36 -0.44
C SER A 118 12.34 -3.29 0.26
N VAL A 119 11.16 -2.96 -0.29
CA VAL A 119 10.19 -2.05 0.34
C VAL A 119 9.76 -2.62 1.70
N ASN A 120 9.43 -3.93 1.77
CA ASN A 120 9.02 -4.58 3.01
C ASN A 120 10.18 -4.64 4.04
N ILE A 121 11.43 -4.85 3.59
CA ILE A 121 12.63 -4.80 4.44
C ILE A 121 12.78 -3.41 5.10
N SER A 122 12.47 -2.33 4.38
CA SER A 122 12.52 -0.97 4.93
C SER A 122 11.30 -0.66 5.79
N MET A 123 10.10 -0.97 5.31
CA MET A 123 8.84 -0.47 5.87
C MET A 123 8.53 -1.04 7.24
N GLU A 124 8.77 -2.34 7.48
CA GLU A 124 8.42 -2.99 8.73
C GLU A 124 9.20 -2.44 9.94
N PRO A 125 10.55 -2.33 9.89
CA PRO A 125 11.31 -1.71 10.97
C PRO A 125 10.99 -0.22 11.15
N PHE A 126 10.60 0.49 10.09
CA PHE A 126 10.20 1.90 10.17
C PHE A 126 8.92 2.09 10.99
N ARG A 127 7.95 1.19 10.86
CA ARG A 127 6.73 1.21 11.69
C ARG A 127 7.05 1.00 13.16
N ALA A 128 7.94 0.04 13.47
CA ALA A 128 8.38 -0.24 14.82
C ALA A 128 9.16 0.94 15.46
N PHE A 129 9.83 1.74 14.62
CA PHE A 129 10.68 2.85 15.04
C PHE A 129 9.93 3.90 15.88
N VAL A 130 8.66 4.16 15.60
CA VAL A 130 7.81 5.04 16.42
C VAL A 130 7.65 4.49 17.84
N GLY A 131 7.38 3.19 17.96
CA GLY A 131 7.27 2.53 19.26
C GLY A 131 8.59 2.47 20.02
N ASP A 132 9.71 2.37 19.29
CA ASP A 132 11.05 2.26 19.86
C ASP A 132 11.61 3.60 20.36
N LEU A 133 11.29 4.72 19.73
CA LEU A 133 11.86 6.04 20.05
C LEU A 133 10.94 6.93 20.86
N LEU A 134 9.61 6.86 20.66
CA LEU A 134 8.67 7.79 21.26
C LEU A 134 8.08 7.27 22.58
N PRO A 135 7.95 8.15 23.59
CA PRO A 135 7.17 7.82 24.79
C PRO A 135 5.70 7.58 24.42
N PRO A 136 4.91 6.84 25.24
CA PRO A 136 3.51 6.56 24.97
C PRO A 136 2.66 7.77 24.60
N SER A 137 2.92 8.91 25.26
CA SER A 137 2.23 10.18 25.03
C SER A 137 2.43 10.80 23.65
N GLN A 138 3.52 10.47 22.95
CA GLN A 138 3.85 11.00 21.63
C GLN A 138 3.66 10.00 20.48
N ARG A 139 3.36 8.73 20.76
CA ARG A 139 3.22 7.70 19.71
C ARG A 139 2.15 8.05 18.67
N GLN A 140 1.03 8.59 19.13
CA GLN A 140 -0.04 9.04 18.22
C GLN A 140 0.47 10.12 17.26
N LEU A 141 1.25 11.09 17.76
CA LEU A 141 1.85 12.13 16.91
C LEU A 141 2.85 11.53 15.92
N GLY A 142 3.68 10.56 16.35
CA GLY A 142 4.62 9.85 15.48
C GLY A 142 3.92 9.12 14.33
N PHE A 143 2.88 8.35 14.62
CA PHE A 143 2.10 7.66 13.57
C PHE A 143 1.35 8.65 12.65
N SER A 144 0.86 9.76 13.19
CA SER A 144 0.24 10.81 12.36
C SER A 144 1.25 11.46 11.42
N MET A 145 2.49 11.69 11.87
CA MET A 145 3.57 12.21 11.04
C MET A 145 3.94 11.22 9.93
N GLN A 146 4.05 9.92 10.24
CA GLN A 146 4.25 8.88 9.22
C GLN A 146 3.12 8.88 8.19
N SER A 147 1.86 8.95 8.63
CA SER A 147 0.70 8.98 7.74
C SER A 147 0.69 10.21 6.82
N LEU A 148 1.10 11.38 7.33
CA LEU A 148 1.28 12.59 6.54
C LEU A 148 2.30 12.38 5.41
N LEU A 149 3.47 11.84 5.75
CA LEU A 149 4.57 11.61 4.80
C LEU A 149 4.24 10.51 3.80
N ILE A 150 3.53 9.46 4.22
CA ILE A 150 2.98 8.41 3.35
C ILE A 150 2.01 9.04 2.33
N GLY A 151 1.05 9.86 2.79
CA GLY A 151 0.10 10.52 1.92
C GLY A 151 0.76 11.44 0.89
N LEU A 152 1.74 12.24 1.33
CA LEU A 152 2.49 13.13 0.46
C LEU A 152 3.30 12.36 -0.59
N GLY A 153 3.97 11.28 -0.19
CA GLY A 153 4.70 10.40 -1.11
C GLY A 153 3.79 9.78 -2.17
N ALA A 154 2.63 9.27 -1.77
CA ALA A 154 1.65 8.66 -2.69
C ALA A 154 1.10 9.67 -3.71
N VAL A 155 0.76 10.89 -3.27
CA VAL A 155 0.26 11.94 -4.16
C VAL A 155 1.30 12.36 -5.19
N LEU A 156 2.52 12.62 -4.76
CA LEU A 156 3.56 13.11 -5.68
C LEU A 156 4.03 12.02 -6.65
N SER A 157 4.16 10.78 -6.19
CA SER A 157 4.66 9.69 -7.04
C SER A 157 3.69 9.30 -8.15
N GLY A 158 2.39 9.26 -7.89
CA GLY A 158 1.39 8.91 -8.89
C GLY A 158 1.31 9.92 -10.03
N ALA A 159 1.37 11.22 -9.71
CA ALA A 159 1.32 12.29 -10.71
C ALA A 159 2.67 12.56 -11.40
N LEU A 160 3.78 11.99 -10.92
CA LEU A 160 5.11 12.37 -11.36
C LEU A 160 5.35 12.21 -12.86
N PRO A 161 4.99 11.10 -13.54
CA PRO A 161 5.17 10.98 -14.99
C PRO A 161 4.41 12.07 -15.76
N TRP A 162 3.19 12.39 -15.33
CA TRP A 162 2.39 13.46 -15.90
C TRP A 162 3.05 14.83 -15.72
N ILE A 163 3.55 15.13 -14.53
CA ILE A 163 4.28 16.38 -14.23
C ILE A 163 5.51 16.50 -15.12
N ILE A 164 6.31 15.45 -15.26
CA ILE A 164 7.51 15.41 -16.09
C ILE A 164 7.18 15.73 -17.56
N THR A 165 6.11 15.13 -18.08
CA THR A 165 5.66 15.35 -19.45
C THR A 165 5.22 16.80 -19.68
N HIS A 166 4.46 17.38 -18.72
CA HIS A 166 3.98 18.79 -18.84
C HIS A 166 5.07 19.83 -18.62
N LEU A 167 6.15 19.47 -17.94
CA LEU A 167 7.36 20.31 -17.85
C LEU A 167 8.25 20.23 -19.11
N GLY A 168 7.85 19.46 -20.12
CA GLY A 168 8.58 19.32 -21.38
C GLY A 168 9.68 18.26 -21.40
N TYR A 169 9.87 17.52 -20.32
CA TYR A 169 10.92 16.49 -20.23
C TYR A 169 10.48 15.10 -20.71
N GLY A 170 9.19 14.93 -21.03
CA GLY A 170 8.62 13.63 -21.47
C GLY A 170 8.73 13.33 -22.96
N GLY A 171 9.15 14.27 -23.78
CA GLY A 171 9.17 14.18 -25.25
C GLY A 171 10.41 13.53 -25.86
N GLY A 172 11.31 12.95 -25.04
CA GLY A 172 12.50 12.25 -25.51
C GLY A 172 12.18 10.94 -26.25
N PRO A 173 13.15 10.39 -27.02
CA PRO A 173 12.96 9.12 -27.71
C PRO A 173 12.61 8.02 -26.72
N ARG A 174 11.68 7.14 -27.12
CA ARG A 174 11.40 5.93 -26.35
C ARG A 174 12.66 5.07 -26.26
N ALA A 175 12.83 4.40 -25.13
CA ALA A 175 13.86 3.39 -25.05
C ALA A 175 13.60 2.26 -26.05
N LEU A 176 14.62 1.47 -26.35
CA LEU A 176 14.52 0.29 -27.23
C LEU A 176 13.44 -0.70 -26.75
N ASN A 177 13.13 -0.71 -25.45
CA ASN A 177 12.08 -1.52 -24.82
C ASN A 177 10.67 -0.89 -24.87
N GLY A 178 10.47 0.23 -25.56
CA GLY A 178 9.18 0.90 -25.68
C GLY A 178 8.70 1.72 -24.47
N ILE A 179 9.41 1.68 -23.32
CA ILE A 179 9.02 2.40 -22.11
C ILE A 179 9.24 3.91 -22.29
N PRO A 180 8.22 4.77 -22.01
CA PRO A 180 8.31 6.21 -22.18
C PRO A 180 9.42 6.86 -21.34
N SER A 181 10.01 7.93 -21.84
CA SER A 181 11.05 8.70 -21.14
C SER A 181 10.54 9.33 -19.86
N SER A 182 9.27 9.77 -19.79
CA SER A 182 8.64 10.30 -18.57
C SER A 182 8.59 9.26 -17.45
N VAL A 183 8.23 8.01 -17.75
CA VAL A 183 8.21 6.91 -16.79
C VAL A 183 9.62 6.57 -16.34
N ARG A 184 10.59 6.48 -17.27
CA ARG A 184 12.00 6.23 -16.93
C ARG A 184 12.56 7.28 -15.98
N LEU A 185 12.37 8.55 -16.30
CA LEU A 185 12.84 9.65 -15.46
C LEU A 185 12.14 9.66 -14.10
N ALA A 186 10.82 9.35 -14.04
CA ALA A 186 10.09 9.24 -12.79
C ALA A 186 10.67 8.15 -11.88
N PHE A 187 11.05 6.99 -12.42
CA PHE A 187 11.66 5.92 -11.65
C PHE A 187 13.08 6.27 -11.17
N TYR A 188 13.88 6.98 -11.98
CA TYR A 188 15.20 7.46 -11.56
C TYR A 188 15.09 8.49 -10.44
N LEU A 189 14.18 9.46 -10.57
CA LEU A 189 13.90 10.43 -9.51
C LEU A 189 13.36 9.73 -8.25
N GLY A 190 12.48 8.74 -8.42
CA GLY A 190 11.95 7.92 -7.33
C GLY A 190 13.05 7.18 -6.58
N SER A 191 14.04 6.64 -7.29
CA SER A 191 15.22 6.01 -6.68
C SER A 191 16.01 7.00 -5.81
N VAL A 192 16.25 8.22 -6.32
CA VAL A 192 16.95 9.27 -5.57
C VAL A 192 16.15 9.72 -4.36
N VAL A 193 14.83 9.91 -4.51
CA VAL A 193 13.93 10.29 -3.42
C VAL A 193 13.87 9.21 -2.35
N PHE A 194 13.76 7.93 -2.74
CA PHE A 194 13.71 6.81 -1.81
C PHE A 194 15.00 6.74 -0.98
N LEU A 195 16.13 6.61 -1.65
CA LEU A 195 17.42 6.49 -0.97
C LEU A 195 17.75 7.74 -0.15
N GLY A 196 17.54 8.93 -0.71
CA GLY A 196 17.82 10.20 -0.05
C GLY A 196 16.97 10.41 1.22
N SER A 197 15.69 10.07 1.17
CA SER A 197 14.80 10.19 2.34
C SER A 197 15.21 9.25 3.47
N VAL A 198 15.56 8.01 3.13
CA VAL A 198 16.02 7.02 4.12
C VAL A 198 17.38 7.39 4.67
N LEU A 199 18.32 7.81 3.83
CA LEU A 199 19.64 8.30 4.27
C LEU A 199 19.50 9.51 5.21
N TYR A 200 18.60 10.45 4.89
CA TYR A 200 18.31 11.59 5.74
C TYR A 200 17.85 11.12 7.14
N THR A 201 16.88 10.21 7.22
CA THR A 201 16.43 9.68 8.51
C THR A 201 17.55 8.93 9.24
N VAL A 202 18.33 8.11 8.54
CA VAL A 202 19.48 7.38 9.14
C VAL A 202 20.53 8.33 9.68
N ALA A 203 20.80 9.43 9.00
CA ALA A 203 21.81 10.42 9.42
C ALA A 203 21.35 11.31 10.57
N THR A 204 20.04 11.65 10.62
CA THR A 204 19.51 12.65 11.57
C THR A 204 18.87 12.03 12.82
N THR A 205 18.70 10.70 12.86
CA THR A 205 18.02 10.04 13.98
C THR A 205 18.92 8.96 14.56
N SER A 206 19.16 9.01 15.88
CA SER A 206 19.92 8.01 16.61
C SER A 206 18.99 7.05 17.36
N GLU A 207 19.37 5.78 17.44
CA GLU A 207 18.67 4.78 18.22
C GLU A 207 19.26 4.67 19.62
N ILE A 208 18.41 4.33 20.60
CA ILE A 208 18.79 4.09 21.98
C ILE A 208 18.99 2.57 22.14
N PRO A 209 20.11 2.11 22.75
CA PRO A 209 20.30 0.70 23.03
C PRO A 209 19.10 0.11 23.80
N PRO A 210 18.66 -1.12 23.46
CA PRO A 210 17.63 -1.80 24.23
C PRO A 210 18.14 -2.07 25.65
N ASP A 211 17.26 -1.99 26.64
CA ASP A 211 17.59 -2.45 27.98
C ASP A 211 17.78 -3.99 27.98
N ASP A 212 18.71 -4.52 28.77
CA ASP A 212 18.99 -5.96 28.88
C ASP A 212 17.75 -6.80 29.22
N ALA A 213 16.73 -6.19 29.82
CA ALA A 213 15.44 -6.81 30.11
C ALA A 213 14.49 -6.98 28.90
N GLU A 214 14.79 -6.34 27.77
CA GLU A 214 13.99 -6.41 26.52
C GLU A 214 14.51 -7.46 25.53
N THR A 215 15.58 -8.20 25.86
CA THR A 215 16.05 -9.29 25.00
C THR A 215 15.04 -10.43 25.03
N LEU A 216 14.26 -10.55 23.94
CA LEU A 216 13.32 -11.65 23.78
C LEU A 216 14.04 -12.99 23.70
N PRO A 217 13.53 -14.06 24.33
CA PRO A 217 14.09 -15.41 24.17
C PRO A 217 14.14 -15.79 22.69
N PRO A 218 15.10 -16.63 22.27
CA PRO A 218 15.21 -17.08 20.89
C PRO A 218 14.06 -18.03 20.56
N GLU A 219 12.89 -17.48 20.22
CA GLU A 219 11.83 -18.25 19.56
C GLU A 219 12.14 -18.38 18.06
N ALA A 220 12.14 -19.61 17.55
CA ALA A 220 12.41 -19.84 16.13
C ALA A 220 11.33 -19.20 15.25
N ALA A 221 11.73 -18.57 14.15
CA ALA A 221 10.80 -17.92 13.18
C ALA A 221 9.71 -18.91 12.68
N HIS A 222 10.00 -20.20 12.65
CA HIS A 222 9.03 -21.27 12.34
C HIS A 222 7.89 -21.36 13.36
N SER A 223 8.07 -20.96 14.61
CA SER A 223 7.02 -20.96 15.64
C SER A 223 5.98 -19.86 15.39
N VAL A 224 6.41 -18.69 14.88
CA VAL A 224 5.53 -17.52 14.61
C VAL A 224 4.52 -17.84 13.51
N PHE A 225 4.95 -18.42 12.40
CA PHE A 225 4.05 -18.78 11.29
C PHE A 225 3.06 -19.88 11.71
N ARG A 226 3.52 -20.90 12.44
CA ARG A 226 2.65 -21.95 12.99
C ARG A 226 1.65 -21.38 14.00
N GLN A 227 2.06 -20.43 14.84
CA GLN A 227 1.18 -19.74 15.79
C GLN A 227 0.13 -18.90 15.06
N ILE A 228 0.51 -18.14 14.01
CA ILE A 228 -0.42 -17.34 13.19
C ILE A 228 -1.47 -18.25 12.54
N LEU A 229 -1.06 -19.38 11.92
CA LEU A 229 -1.98 -20.35 11.34
C LEU A 229 -2.90 -20.99 12.39
N GLY A 230 -2.36 -21.34 13.57
CA GLY A 230 -3.15 -21.84 14.70
C GLY A 230 -4.17 -20.80 15.19
N GLY A 231 -3.84 -19.52 15.14
CA GLY A 231 -4.71 -18.41 15.51
C GLY A 231 -5.94 -18.27 14.62
N LEU A 232 -5.89 -18.74 13.36
CA LEU A 232 -7.06 -18.75 12.47
C LEU A 232 -8.24 -19.53 13.05
N PHE A 233 -7.96 -20.60 13.78
CA PHE A 233 -9.01 -21.45 14.39
C PHE A 233 -9.52 -20.90 15.73
N GLN A 234 -8.76 -20.02 16.38
CA GLN A 234 -9.09 -19.45 17.71
C GLN A 234 -9.55 -17.99 17.64
N MET A 235 -9.87 -17.49 16.44
CA MET A 235 -10.27 -16.09 16.24
C MET A 235 -11.58 -15.73 16.93
N PRO A 236 -11.67 -14.52 17.54
CA PRO A 236 -12.94 -13.94 17.97
C PRO A 236 -13.96 -13.87 16.84
N ILE A 237 -15.25 -13.98 17.17
CA ILE A 237 -16.36 -13.96 16.18
C ILE A 237 -16.36 -12.68 15.35
N LEU A 238 -16.03 -11.52 15.96
CA LEU A 238 -15.87 -10.25 15.26
C LEU A 238 -14.83 -10.35 14.15
N MET A 239 -13.67 -10.90 14.46
CA MET A 239 -12.55 -11.02 13.53
C MET A 239 -12.89 -11.95 12.36
N ARG A 240 -13.57 -13.08 12.61
CA ARG A 240 -14.05 -13.99 11.54
C ARG A 240 -15.02 -13.31 10.59
N ARG A 241 -15.92 -12.48 11.11
CA ARG A 241 -16.88 -11.74 10.29
C ARG A 241 -16.24 -10.58 9.54
N LEU A 242 -15.26 -9.88 10.17
CA LEU A 242 -14.46 -8.89 9.49
C LEU A 242 -13.59 -9.50 8.37
N ALA A 243 -13.14 -10.76 8.51
CA ALA A 243 -12.39 -11.46 7.48
C ALA A 243 -13.13 -11.51 6.15
N ILE A 244 -14.46 -11.74 6.18
CA ILE A 244 -15.31 -11.73 4.97
C ILE A 244 -15.32 -10.33 4.33
N VAL A 245 -15.49 -9.30 5.14
CA VAL A 245 -15.47 -7.91 4.66
C VAL A 245 -14.12 -7.57 4.05
N GLN A 246 -13.02 -7.94 4.72
CA GLN A 246 -11.66 -7.71 4.23
C GLN A 246 -11.36 -8.47 2.95
N PHE A 247 -11.86 -9.71 2.82
CA PHE A 247 -11.68 -10.48 1.59
C PHE A 247 -12.19 -9.71 0.37
N PHE A 248 -13.45 -9.26 0.39
CA PHE A 248 -14.03 -8.52 -0.71
C PHE A 248 -13.43 -7.11 -0.87
N THR A 249 -13.03 -6.48 0.23
CA THR A 249 -12.36 -5.16 0.19
C THR A 249 -11.03 -5.23 -0.56
N TRP A 250 -10.16 -6.14 -0.18
CA TRP A 250 -8.82 -6.24 -0.77
C TRP A 250 -8.83 -6.87 -2.16
N LEU A 251 -9.79 -7.76 -2.44
CA LEU A 251 -10.06 -8.24 -3.81
C LEU A 251 -10.41 -7.05 -4.72
N GLY A 252 -11.34 -6.19 -4.27
CA GLY A 252 -11.78 -5.03 -5.04
C GLY A 252 -10.68 -4.01 -5.29
N LEU A 253 -9.90 -3.69 -4.27
CA LEU A 253 -8.76 -2.77 -4.40
C LEU A 253 -7.66 -3.33 -5.31
N PHE A 254 -7.43 -4.63 -5.25
CA PHE A 254 -6.42 -5.28 -6.08
C PHE A 254 -6.81 -5.24 -7.56
N CYS A 255 -8.10 -5.43 -7.89
CA CYS A 255 -8.62 -5.21 -9.24
C CYS A 255 -8.31 -3.80 -9.74
N MET A 256 -8.54 -2.79 -8.91
CA MET A 256 -8.23 -1.40 -9.26
C MET A 256 -6.73 -1.21 -9.53
N TRP A 257 -5.87 -1.62 -8.61
CA TRP A 257 -4.43 -1.37 -8.77
C TRP A 257 -3.83 -2.07 -9.99
N LEU A 258 -4.32 -3.28 -10.32
CA LEU A 258 -3.81 -4.02 -11.47
C LEU A 258 -4.29 -3.44 -12.80
N TYR A 259 -5.59 -3.12 -12.88
CA TYR A 259 -6.25 -2.91 -14.17
C TYR A 259 -6.65 -1.47 -14.45
N PHE A 260 -6.60 -0.55 -13.47
CA PHE A 260 -7.06 0.82 -13.69
C PHE A 260 -6.22 1.58 -14.73
N ALA A 261 -4.89 1.51 -14.64
CA ALA A 261 -4.03 2.20 -15.60
C ALA A 261 -4.17 1.65 -17.04
N PRO A 262 -4.11 0.32 -17.27
CA PRO A 262 -4.44 -0.26 -18.56
C PRO A 262 -5.83 0.12 -19.06
N ALA A 263 -6.87 0.00 -18.22
CA ALA A 263 -8.26 0.31 -18.59
C ALA A 263 -8.43 1.76 -19.05
N VAL A 264 -7.85 2.71 -18.33
CA VAL A 264 -7.89 4.13 -18.74
C VAL A 264 -7.17 4.34 -20.07
N ALA A 265 -6.00 3.72 -20.25
CA ALA A 265 -5.20 3.89 -21.45
C ALA A 265 -5.86 3.27 -22.70
N THR A 266 -6.47 2.10 -22.56
CA THR A 266 -7.08 1.39 -23.71
C THR A 266 -8.52 1.85 -24.00
N GLU A 267 -9.34 2.08 -22.98
CA GLU A 267 -10.78 2.28 -23.14
C GLU A 267 -11.22 3.76 -23.10
N ILE A 268 -10.48 4.62 -22.36
CA ILE A 268 -10.79 6.05 -22.30
C ILE A 268 -9.94 6.85 -23.33
N PHE A 269 -8.67 6.50 -23.46
CA PHE A 269 -7.76 7.17 -24.41
C PHE A 269 -7.65 6.43 -25.75
N HIS A 270 -8.27 5.26 -25.90
CA HIS A 270 -8.26 4.42 -27.10
C HIS A 270 -6.85 4.16 -27.63
N GLY A 271 -5.88 4.00 -26.71
CA GLY A 271 -4.48 3.77 -27.02
C GLY A 271 -4.13 2.28 -27.01
N ALA A 272 -3.35 1.84 -27.99
CA ALA A 272 -2.67 0.55 -27.91
C ALA A 272 -1.32 0.70 -27.18
N PRO A 273 -0.84 -0.32 -26.44
CA PRO A 273 0.49 -0.30 -25.83
C PRO A 273 1.57 0.16 -26.82
N GLY A 274 2.43 1.07 -26.40
CA GLY A 274 3.42 1.65 -27.31
C GLY A 274 2.98 2.91 -28.06
N THR A 275 1.72 3.33 -28.04
CA THR A 275 1.25 4.57 -28.69
C THR A 275 1.32 5.78 -27.75
N ALA A 276 1.32 7.00 -28.30
CA ALA A 276 1.24 8.23 -27.52
C ALA A 276 -0.11 8.38 -26.77
N ALA A 277 -1.19 7.85 -27.35
CA ALA A 277 -2.51 7.84 -26.70
C ALA A 277 -2.50 6.98 -25.43
N TYR A 278 -1.94 5.77 -25.52
CA TYR A 278 -1.77 4.87 -24.38
C TYR A 278 -0.94 5.53 -23.26
N GLN A 279 0.20 6.16 -23.62
CA GLN A 279 1.03 6.87 -22.65
C GLN A 279 0.26 7.98 -21.92
N ARG A 280 -0.50 8.81 -22.64
CA ARG A 280 -1.34 9.85 -22.02
C ARG A 280 -2.38 9.26 -21.07
N GLY A 281 -2.96 8.11 -21.41
CA GLY A 281 -3.90 7.40 -20.54
C GLY A 281 -3.25 6.89 -19.26
N VAL A 282 -2.05 6.33 -19.34
CA VAL A 282 -1.27 5.90 -18.16
C VAL A 282 -0.91 7.09 -17.27
N GLU A 283 -0.42 8.19 -17.84
CA GLU A 283 -0.10 9.40 -17.10
C GLU A 283 -1.34 9.98 -16.40
N TRP A 284 -2.49 9.97 -17.08
CA TRP A 284 -3.77 10.41 -16.50
C TRP A 284 -4.24 9.49 -15.39
N SER A 285 -4.07 8.18 -15.52
CA SER A 285 -4.38 7.23 -14.45
C SER A 285 -3.56 7.52 -13.20
N GLY A 286 -2.30 7.89 -13.34
CA GLY A 286 -1.43 8.34 -12.26
C GLY A 286 -2.00 9.57 -11.53
N VAL A 287 -2.51 10.56 -12.27
CA VAL A 287 -3.22 11.72 -11.69
C VAL A 287 -4.46 11.28 -10.92
N CYS A 288 -5.24 10.34 -11.46
CA CYS A 288 -6.40 9.77 -10.78
C CYS A 288 -6.01 9.08 -9.46
N LEU A 289 -4.96 8.25 -9.46
CA LEU A 289 -4.45 7.57 -8.27
C LEU A 289 -3.89 8.57 -7.24
N SER A 290 -3.28 9.66 -7.68
CA SER A 290 -2.88 10.76 -6.79
C SER A 290 -4.08 11.46 -6.18
N THR A 291 -5.15 11.65 -6.95
CA THR A 291 -6.39 12.29 -6.49
C THR A 291 -7.04 11.49 -5.37
N TYR A 292 -7.22 10.15 -5.51
CA TYR A 292 -7.80 9.38 -4.42
C TYR A 292 -6.92 9.39 -3.16
N SER A 293 -5.59 9.38 -3.33
CA SER A 293 -4.65 9.44 -2.20
C SER A 293 -4.75 10.78 -1.47
N PHE A 294 -4.86 11.89 -2.20
CA PHE A 294 -5.06 13.22 -1.64
C PHE A 294 -6.40 13.34 -0.92
N VAL A 295 -7.49 12.85 -1.53
CA VAL A 295 -8.81 12.82 -0.89
C VAL A 295 -8.80 11.98 0.39
N ALA A 296 -8.17 10.81 0.36
CA ALA A 296 -8.04 9.97 1.54
C ALA A 296 -7.29 10.67 2.68
N PHE A 297 -6.23 11.40 2.35
CA PHE A 297 -5.51 12.22 3.30
C PHE A 297 -6.42 13.27 3.96
N LEU A 298 -7.19 14.02 3.20
CA LEU A 298 -8.13 15.03 3.74
C LEU A 298 -9.24 14.39 4.58
N VAL A 299 -9.82 13.30 4.10
CA VAL A 299 -10.92 12.59 4.78
C VAL A 299 -10.45 12.00 6.10
N ALA A 300 -9.20 11.54 6.21
CA ALA A 300 -8.64 11.00 7.45
C ALA A 300 -8.76 12.00 8.63
N PHE A 301 -8.56 13.30 8.39
CA PHE A 301 -8.79 14.34 9.41
C PHE A 301 -10.29 14.46 9.76
N GLY A 302 -11.16 14.39 8.76
CA GLY A 302 -12.61 14.42 8.96
C GLY A 302 -13.12 13.25 9.79
N LEU A 303 -12.57 12.04 9.59
CA LEU A 303 -12.93 10.84 10.32
C LEU A 303 -12.69 10.97 11.83
N VAL A 304 -11.61 11.63 12.25
CA VAL A 304 -11.34 11.92 13.67
C VAL A 304 -12.46 12.76 14.27
N THR A 305 -12.90 13.79 13.56
CA THR A 305 -13.98 14.67 14.00
C THR A 305 -15.33 13.95 14.07
N LEU A 306 -15.64 13.13 13.06
CA LEU A 306 -16.86 12.35 12.99
C LEU A 306 -16.93 11.29 14.10
N SER A 307 -15.80 10.63 14.40
CA SER A 307 -15.71 9.67 15.51
C SER A 307 -15.94 10.36 16.86
N ARG A 308 -15.37 11.57 17.06
CA ARG A 308 -15.60 12.37 18.29
C ARG A 308 -17.06 12.82 18.45
N ARG A 309 -17.83 12.94 17.36
CA ARG A 309 -19.26 13.22 17.38
C ARG A 309 -20.13 11.99 17.66
N GLY A 310 -19.53 10.85 17.97
CA GLY A 310 -20.24 9.61 18.33
C GLY A 310 -20.83 8.85 17.14
N ILE A 311 -20.40 9.13 15.89
CA ILE A 311 -20.81 8.35 14.74
C ILE A 311 -20.16 6.96 14.84
N PRO A 312 -20.96 5.85 14.82
CA PRO A 312 -20.42 4.51 14.98
C PRO A 312 -19.38 4.17 13.90
N THR A 313 -18.25 3.55 14.30
CA THR A 313 -17.16 3.11 13.43
C THR A 313 -17.65 2.27 12.25
N ARG A 314 -18.62 1.38 12.52
CA ARG A 314 -19.26 0.54 11.51
C ARG A 314 -19.99 1.36 10.43
N THR A 315 -20.67 2.45 10.80
CA THR A 315 -21.36 3.34 9.85
C THR A 315 -20.36 4.06 8.96
N LEU A 316 -19.29 4.63 9.55
CA LEU A 316 -18.21 5.28 8.80
C LEU A 316 -17.58 4.31 7.80
N TYR A 317 -17.27 3.08 8.23
CA TYR A 317 -16.69 2.06 7.38
C TYR A 317 -17.62 1.67 6.22
N ARG A 318 -18.91 1.42 6.52
CA ARG A 318 -19.90 1.10 5.48
C ARG A 318 -20.02 2.22 4.45
N THR A 319 -20.15 3.46 4.89
CA THR A 319 -20.23 4.62 3.99
C THR A 319 -19.01 4.72 3.09
N GLY A 320 -17.79 4.54 3.65
CA GLY A 320 -16.57 4.54 2.86
C GLY A 320 -16.53 3.44 1.81
N LEU A 321 -16.88 2.20 2.18
CA LEU A 321 -16.94 1.07 1.23
C LEU A 321 -17.95 1.31 0.10
N VAL A 322 -19.12 1.88 0.42
CA VAL A 322 -20.12 2.25 -0.59
C VAL A 322 -19.61 3.33 -1.52
N CYS A 323 -19.01 4.40 -0.97
CA CYS A 323 -18.41 5.47 -1.79
C CYS A 323 -17.32 4.93 -2.72
N ALA A 324 -16.42 4.08 -2.21
CA ALA A 324 -15.38 3.49 -3.04
C ALA A 324 -15.93 2.54 -4.10
N GLY A 325 -16.90 1.71 -3.73
CA GLY A 325 -17.56 0.78 -4.65
C GLY A 325 -18.29 1.50 -5.78
N LEU A 326 -19.10 2.51 -5.46
CA LEU A 326 -19.77 3.36 -6.46
C LEU A 326 -18.75 4.14 -7.29
N GLY A 327 -17.68 4.65 -6.68
CA GLY A 327 -16.56 5.28 -7.38
C GLY A 327 -15.97 4.38 -8.44
N LEU A 328 -15.58 3.14 -8.11
CA LEU A 328 -15.01 2.20 -9.09
C LEU A 328 -16.04 1.74 -10.13
N VAL A 329 -17.28 1.45 -9.75
CA VAL A 329 -18.34 1.08 -10.71
C VAL A 329 -18.57 2.20 -11.72
N SER A 330 -18.57 3.46 -11.27
CA SER A 330 -18.79 4.60 -12.16
C SER A 330 -17.69 4.79 -13.22
N THR A 331 -16.48 4.23 -13.02
CA THR A 331 -15.41 4.32 -14.04
C THR A 331 -15.83 3.71 -15.37
N GLY A 332 -16.61 2.64 -15.35
CA GLY A 332 -17.14 1.99 -16.56
C GLY A 332 -18.26 2.77 -17.27
N LEU A 333 -18.74 3.85 -16.70
CA LEU A 333 -19.80 4.70 -17.30
C LEU A 333 -19.23 5.92 -18.03
N TRP A 334 -17.96 6.26 -17.75
CA TRP A 334 -17.37 7.50 -18.25
C TRP A 334 -16.66 7.30 -19.59
N THR A 335 -16.92 8.21 -20.51
CA THR A 335 -16.22 8.31 -21.80
C THR A 335 -15.20 9.44 -21.84
N ARG A 336 -15.23 10.34 -20.86
CA ARG A 336 -14.31 11.49 -20.78
C ARG A 336 -13.40 11.36 -19.56
N GLN A 337 -12.11 11.56 -19.78
CA GLN A 337 -11.07 11.42 -18.77
C GLN A 337 -11.32 12.23 -17.48
N GLY A 338 -11.91 13.45 -17.59
CA GLY A 338 -12.12 14.34 -16.43
C GLY A 338 -13.11 13.77 -15.41
N TYR A 339 -14.09 12.97 -15.84
CA TYR A 339 -15.07 12.37 -14.93
C TYR A 339 -14.49 11.25 -14.05
N LEU A 340 -13.36 10.67 -14.43
CA LEU A 340 -12.64 9.69 -13.61
C LEU A 340 -12.20 10.31 -12.27
N LEU A 341 -11.94 11.61 -12.23
CA LEU A 341 -11.60 12.29 -10.97
C LEU A 341 -12.75 12.24 -9.96
N ILE A 342 -14.02 12.30 -10.44
CA ILE A 342 -15.19 12.15 -9.58
C ILE A 342 -15.24 10.76 -8.96
N SER A 343 -14.97 9.73 -9.78
CA SER A 343 -14.84 8.35 -9.29
C SER A 343 -13.78 8.24 -8.19
N MET A 344 -12.64 8.90 -8.37
CA MET A 344 -11.53 8.88 -7.41
C MET A 344 -11.84 9.60 -6.10
N LEU A 345 -12.79 10.55 -6.07
CA LEU A 345 -13.29 11.11 -4.80
C LEU A 345 -13.93 10.02 -3.93
N GLY A 346 -14.79 9.18 -4.53
CA GLY A 346 -15.42 8.05 -3.84
C GLY A 346 -14.39 7.04 -3.34
N VAL A 347 -13.42 6.70 -4.19
CA VAL A 347 -12.31 5.77 -3.83
C VAL A 347 -11.48 6.33 -2.68
N GLY A 348 -11.17 7.63 -2.68
CA GLY A 348 -10.40 8.28 -1.62
C GLY A 348 -11.13 8.28 -0.27
N ILE A 349 -12.43 8.55 -0.26
CA ILE A 349 -13.26 8.43 0.95
C ILE A 349 -13.20 7.00 1.50
N GLY A 350 -13.34 6.01 0.63
CA GLY A 350 -13.26 4.60 1.01
C GLY A 350 -11.90 4.22 1.54
N TRP A 351 -10.83 4.62 0.87
CA TRP A 351 -9.46 4.30 1.26
C TRP A 351 -9.13 4.79 2.67
N ALA A 352 -9.52 6.03 3.03
CA ALA A 352 -9.35 6.55 4.37
C ALA A 352 -10.03 5.67 5.44
N THR A 353 -11.24 5.17 5.16
CA THR A 353 -11.98 4.30 6.09
C THR A 353 -11.41 2.89 6.14
N ILE A 354 -10.98 2.33 5.00
CA ILE A 354 -10.39 0.98 4.89
C ILE A 354 -9.09 0.89 5.71
N LEU A 355 -8.29 1.95 5.71
CA LEU A 355 -7.03 2.00 6.47
C LEU A 355 -7.20 2.16 7.98
N SER A 356 -8.37 2.62 8.46
CA SER A 356 -8.52 3.00 9.87
C SER A 356 -9.62 2.21 10.60
N MET A 357 -10.79 2.05 9.99
CA MET A 357 -11.98 1.53 10.69
C MET A 357 -11.88 0.05 11.09
N PRO A 358 -11.37 -0.89 10.25
CA PRO A 358 -11.22 -2.28 10.65
C PRO A 358 -10.33 -2.46 11.87
N TYR A 359 -9.22 -1.71 11.92
CA TYR A 359 -8.29 -1.74 13.03
C TYR A 359 -8.90 -1.15 14.32
N ALA A 360 -9.69 -0.08 14.20
CA ALA A 360 -10.42 0.48 15.34
C ALA A 360 -11.43 -0.50 15.91
N MET A 361 -12.20 -1.20 15.05
CA MET A 361 -13.14 -2.24 15.46
C MET A 361 -12.42 -3.43 16.12
N LEU A 362 -11.27 -3.83 15.58
CA LEU A 362 -10.46 -4.93 16.12
C LEU A 362 -9.89 -4.58 17.50
N ALA A 363 -9.36 -3.36 17.65
CA ALA A 363 -8.75 -2.90 18.89
C ALA A 363 -9.74 -2.89 20.07
N GLY A 364 -11.03 -2.67 19.80
CA GLY A 364 -12.09 -2.74 20.82
C GLY A 364 -12.48 -4.15 21.24
N ALA A 365 -12.13 -5.18 20.44
CA ALA A 365 -12.59 -6.56 20.67
C ALA A 365 -11.47 -7.54 21.09
N ILE A 366 -10.21 -7.12 21.03
CA ILE A 366 -9.05 -7.97 21.30
C ILE A 366 -8.35 -7.51 22.59
N PRO A 367 -8.01 -8.45 23.51
CA PRO A 367 -7.20 -8.12 24.68
C PRO A 367 -5.84 -7.51 24.27
N ALA A 368 -5.44 -6.41 24.90
CA ALA A 368 -4.20 -5.69 24.59
C ALA A 368 -2.95 -6.60 24.56
N ARG A 369 -2.91 -7.60 25.45
CA ARG A 369 -1.81 -8.58 25.54
C ARG A 369 -1.65 -9.46 24.31
N LYS A 370 -2.73 -9.67 23.51
CA LYS A 370 -2.75 -10.50 22.29
C LYS A 370 -2.88 -9.67 21.01
N MET A 371 -2.81 -8.34 21.11
CA MET A 371 -3.03 -7.44 19.99
C MET A 371 -2.09 -7.73 18.81
N GLY A 372 -0.77 -7.82 19.06
CA GLY A 372 0.21 -8.07 18.01
C GLY A 372 -0.01 -9.40 17.29
N PHE A 373 -0.34 -10.46 18.04
CA PHE A 373 -0.67 -11.78 17.47
C PHE A 373 -1.88 -11.70 16.52
N TYR A 374 -2.99 -11.12 16.97
CA TYR A 374 -4.19 -11.03 16.15
C TYR A 374 -4.06 -10.04 14.99
N MET A 375 -3.21 -9.00 15.11
CA MET A 375 -2.87 -8.14 13.97
C MET A 375 -2.12 -8.91 12.88
N GLY A 376 -1.20 -9.81 13.25
CA GLY A 376 -0.54 -10.71 12.32
C GLY A 376 -1.52 -11.66 11.61
N VAL A 377 -2.47 -12.25 12.35
CA VAL A 377 -3.53 -13.07 11.77
C VAL A 377 -4.43 -12.24 10.83
N PHE A 378 -4.74 -10.99 11.21
CA PHE A 378 -5.57 -10.10 10.42
C PHE A 378 -4.90 -9.72 9.08
N ASN A 379 -3.58 -9.62 9.05
CA ASN A 379 -2.84 -9.36 7.81
C ASN A 379 -3.04 -10.46 6.75
N LEU A 380 -3.33 -11.71 7.16
CA LEU A 380 -3.69 -12.78 6.22
C LEU A 380 -4.95 -12.44 5.42
N PHE A 381 -5.93 -11.73 6.04
CA PHE A 381 -7.16 -11.32 5.35
C PHE A 381 -6.96 -10.14 4.38
N ILE A 382 -5.78 -9.54 4.42
CA ILE A 382 -5.33 -8.54 3.45
C ILE A 382 -4.65 -9.25 2.27
N VAL A 383 -3.76 -10.18 2.56
CA VAL A 383 -2.86 -10.80 1.58
C VAL A 383 -3.54 -11.94 0.81
N LEU A 384 -4.29 -12.82 1.49
CA LEU A 384 -4.94 -13.98 0.83
C LEU A 384 -5.89 -13.56 -0.31
N PRO A 385 -6.76 -12.55 -0.16
CA PRO A 385 -7.59 -12.07 -1.26
C PRO A 385 -6.80 -11.60 -2.48
N GLN A 386 -5.65 -10.99 -2.26
CA GLN A 386 -4.77 -10.52 -3.34
C GLN A 386 -4.12 -11.69 -4.08
N ILE A 387 -3.71 -12.74 -3.35
CA ILE A 387 -3.19 -13.98 -3.96
C ILE A 387 -4.28 -14.66 -4.77
N VAL A 388 -5.50 -14.77 -4.22
CA VAL A 388 -6.65 -15.32 -4.96
C VAL A 388 -6.93 -14.49 -6.21
N ALA A 389 -6.94 -13.16 -6.09
CA ALA A 389 -7.12 -12.26 -7.22
C ALA A 389 -6.03 -12.47 -8.30
N ALA A 390 -4.76 -12.56 -7.89
CA ALA A 390 -3.66 -12.80 -8.81
C ALA A 390 -3.81 -14.13 -9.58
N ALA A 391 -4.34 -15.16 -8.94
CA ALA A 391 -4.57 -16.46 -9.57
C ALA A 391 -5.80 -16.49 -10.50
N VAL A 392 -6.86 -15.74 -10.15
CA VAL A 392 -8.19 -15.87 -10.79
C VAL A 392 -8.44 -14.79 -11.84
N LEU A 393 -7.98 -13.56 -11.61
CA LEU A 393 -8.33 -12.42 -12.48
C LEU A 393 -7.81 -12.56 -13.91
N GLY A 394 -6.62 -13.13 -14.13
CA GLY A 394 -6.09 -13.36 -15.47
C GLY A 394 -7.03 -14.19 -16.34
N PRO A 395 -7.41 -15.42 -15.94
CA PRO A 395 -8.42 -16.24 -16.63
C PRO A 395 -9.77 -15.51 -16.78
N VAL A 396 -10.24 -14.79 -15.76
CA VAL A 396 -11.50 -14.03 -15.83
C VAL A 396 -11.44 -12.94 -16.89
N VAL A 397 -10.38 -12.13 -16.92
CA VAL A 397 -10.18 -11.09 -17.94
C VAL A 397 -10.14 -11.70 -19.32
N LYS A 398 -9.41 -12.80 -19.51
CA LYS A 398 -9.27 -13.47 -20.80
C LYS A 398 -10.58 -14.07 -21.33
N HIS A 399 -11.30 -14.82 -20.48
CA HIS A 399 -12.42 -15.65 -20.94
C HIS A 399 -13.80 -15.01 -20.74
N LEU A 400 -13.97 -14.15 -19.70
CA LEU A 400 -15.25 -13.51 -19.40
C LEU A 400 -15.30 -12.06 -19.91
N PHE A 401 -14.18 -11.35 -19.89
CA PHE A 401 -14.13 -9.94 -20.27
C PHE A 401 -13.53 -9.70 -21.65
N GLY A 402 -13.24 -10.76 -22.41
CA GLY A 402 -12.71 -10.65 -23.79
C GLY A 402 -11.36 -9.96 -23.88
N GLY A 403 -10.57 -9.95 -22.81
CA GLY A 403 -9.29 -9.25 -22.72
C GLY A 403 -9.38 -7.78 -22.29
N HIS A 404 -10.56 -7.26 -21.95
CA HIS A 404 -10.76 -5.87 -21.55
C HIS A 404 -10.50 -5.66 -20.04
N ALA A 405 -9.78 -4.58 -19.70
CA ALA A 405 -9.39 -4.27 -18.32
C ALA A 405 -10.48 -3.56 -17.52
N MET A 406 -11.30 -2.71 -18.14
CA MET A 406 -12.33 -1.92 -17.43
C MET A 406 -13.36 -2.77 -16.68
N PRO A 407 -13.87 -3.88 -17.26
CA PRO A 407 -14.78 -4.76 -16.50
C PRO A 407 -14.15 -5.33 -15.23
N ALA A 408 -12.83 -5.54 -15.19
CA ALA A 408 -12.14 -5.97 -13.96
C ALA A 408 -12.15 -4.85 -12.89
N VAL A 409 -11.96 -3.58 -13.28
CA VAL A 409 -12.07 -2.42 -12.37
C VAL A 409 -13.49 -2.30 -11.82
N VAL A 410 -14.50 -2.42 -12.68
CA VAL A 410 -15.93 -2.39 -12.29
C VAL A 410 -16.24 -3.55 -11.33
N THR A 411 -15.76 -4.75 -11.61
CA THR A 411 -15.90 -5.92 -10.71
C THR A 411 -15.26 -5.63 -9.35
N GLY A 412 -14.13 -4.94 -9.33
CA GLY A 412 -13.52 -4.44 -8.09
C GLY A 412 -14.47 -3.53 -7.30
N GLY A 413 -15.17 -2.63 -7.98
CA GLY A 413 -16.20 -1.77 -7.37
C GLY A 413 -17.37 -2.57 -6.80
N VAL A 414 -17.88 -3.56 -7.55
CA VAL A 414 -18.92 -4.47 -7.08
C VAL A 414 -18.46 -5.24 -5.83
N SER A 415 -17.21 -5.73 -5.82
CA SER A 415 -16.63 -6.40 -4.66
C SER A 415 -16.64 -5.51 -3.39
N LEU A 416 -16.34 -4.21 -3.53
CA LEU A 416 -16.43 -3.25 -2.41
C LEU A 416 -17.87 -3.05 -1.93
N LEU A 417 -18.86 -3.04 -2.82
CA LEU A 417 -20.26 -2.99 -2.44
C LEU A 417 -20.72 -4.26 -1.71
N VAL A 418 -20.22 -5.43 -2.14
CA VAL A 418 -20.41 -6.70 -1.42
C VAL A 418 -19.79 -6.65 -0.04
N ALA A 419 -18.59 -6.08 0.10
CA ALA A 419 -17.93 -5.85 1.39
C ALA A 419 -18.79 -4.96 2.30
N ALA A 420 -19.36 -3.87 1.76
CA ALA A 420 -20.26 -2.98 2.50
C ALA A 420 -21.54 -3.70 2.97
N ALA A 421 -22.10 -4.58 2.16
CA ALA A 421 -23.23 -5.44 2.54
C ALA A 421 -22.81 -6.48 3.59
N ALA A 422 -21.69 -7.15 3.42
CA ALA A 422 -21.15 -8.13 4.36
C ALA A 422 -20.85 -7.54 5.74
N LEU A 423 -20.63 -6.22 5.85
CA LEU A 423 -20.48 -5.54 7.12
C LEU A 423 -21.75 -5.67 8.01
N SER A 424 -22.92 -6.00 7.42
CA SER A 424 -24.12 -6.33 8.20
C SER A 424 -23.98 -7.57 9.08
N LEU A 425 -23.09 -8.48 8.73
CA LEU A 425 -22.78 -9.69 9.50
C LEU A 425 -21.94 -9.39 10.76
N VAL A 426 -21.25 -8.26 10.79
CA VAL A 426 -20.41 -7.86 11.91
C VAL A 426 -21.30 -7.37 13.07
N PRO A 427 -21.08 -7.79 14.33
CA PRO A 427 -21.87 -7.33 15.48
C PRO A 427 -21.86 -5.80 15.60
N ARG A 428 -22.91 -5.24 16.19
CA ARG A 428 -22.94 -3.83 16.58
C ARG A 428 -22.08 -3.62 17.81
N ASP A 429 -21.49 -2.43 17.93
CA ASP A 429 -20.59 -2.09 19.06
C ASP A 429 -21.32 -2.22 20.43
N ASP A 430 -22.65 -2.11 20.45
CA ASP A 430 -23.49 -2.24 21.66
C ASP A 430 -23.61 -3.68 22.19
N ALA A 431 -23.23 -4.69 21.40
CA ALA A 431 -23.36 -6.11 21.78
C ALA A 431 -22.12 -6.69 22.50
N SER A 432 -21.07 -5.90 22.70
CA SER A 432 -19.84 -6.33 23.42
C SER A 432 -19.84 -5.91 24.90
N ALA A 433 -20.91 -5.26 25.38
CA ALA A 433 -21.08 -4.83 26.76
C ALA A 433 -22.08 -5.69 27.56
N ALA A 434 -22.49 -6.85 27.02
CA ALA A 434 -23.34 -7.82 27.73
C ALA A 434 -22.62 -9.14 27.99
#